data_6489cb2d165f7234814f68fbbaacde9c
#
_entry.id   6489cb2d165f7234814f68fbbaacde9c
#
_cell.length_a   1.000
_cell.length_b   1.000
_cell.length_c   1.000
_cell.angle_alpha   90.00
_cell.angle_beta   90.00
_cell.angle_gamma   90.00
#
_symmetry.space_group_name_H-M   'P 1'
#
loop_
_entity.id
_entity.type
_entity.pdbx_description
1 polymer ?
#
loop_
_entity_poly.entity_id
_entity_poly.type
_entity_poly.pdbx_seq_one_letter_code
_entity_poly.pdbx_strand_id
1 'polypeptide(L)'
;ITEELLKEMKDIPEGMFDESQERLNEFFKGMFDEETGADLTIITNAQMEAFKLIFTEVERLAAEYISKLFNHEVIASENTYEQKKYEFENFGHQFYCYLDIYFEDQDSIKIFEVKSTTSKKYDDFKITLEGEEFPLFLKNRDNIYEYVGDELIGTVAGKKVITQKMVEKKHDALFNKFSKVGKYIYDLAVEKYIVENSRINANDEFKDVEYYLVVLNSEYHFSGRYDENGKPIYDLDENGNALFKIYDLSDIVEEYFFKIDDECNRILENLKYLTINTHMLGECCEYKKTTQCKFCNICMKKVLRDGSILEFMKKNYAFSEETPDGKRDRLTVYELINRRYYTIDQCRDFLTKNDNIMQYECYVNNKVYIDKERIKLALKEIRYPIFHLDFESYNCPLPRFKGERPYEQSLFQYSLHVENRPGECDLVANHYEFLAKDHHDRRLELTEQLIHDIDLKNGGCVMVYNKSFEKTRLHELAAFFPKYKKELDNINEHVFDLLEVLNGSSALYDDILNTKLKE
;
A
#
# COMPACT_ATOMS: atom_id res chain seq x y z
N ILE A 1 -22.28 17.97 -10.85
CA ILE A 1 -23.28 17.46 -9.88
C ILE A 1 -24.54 18.26 -10.11
N THR A 2 -25.65 17.62 -10.51
CA THR A 2 -26.93 18.30 -10.75
C THR A 2 -27.54 18.79 -9.42
N GLU A 3 -28.39 19.84 -9.46
CA GLU A 3 -29.13 20.28 -8.26
C GLU A 3 -29.92 19.14 -7.60
N GLU A 4 -30.37 18.18 -8.41
CA GLU A 4 -31.06 16.96 -7.97
C GLU A 4 -30.14 16.05 -7.15
N LEU A 5 -28.89 15.88 -7.57
CA LEU A 5 -27.84 15.15 -6.85
C LEU A 5 -27.44 15.83 -5.53
N LEU A 6 -27.33 17.18 -5.53
CA LEU A 6 -27.07 17.95 -4.32
C LEU A 6 -28.26 17.89 -3.33
N LYS A 7 -29.49 17.77 -3.84
CA LYS A 7 -30.68 17.60 -3.02
C LYS A 7 -30.75 16.17 -2.45
N GLU A 8 -30.47 15.15 -3.26
CA GLU A 8 -30.34 13.76 -2.79
C GLU A 8 -29.25 13.59 -1.72
N MET A 9 -28.14 14.34 -1.81
CA MET A 9 -27.08 14.33 -0.79
C MET A 9 -27.52 14.91 0.56
N LYS A 10 -28.45 15.90 0.56
CA LYS A 10 -28.97 16.51 1.79
C LYS A 10 -30.03 15.65 2.48
N ASP A 11 -30.68 14.80 1.71
CA ASP A 11 -31.79 13.95 2.16
C ASP A 11 -31.34 12.51 2.51
N ILE A 12 -30.04 12.18 2.44
CA ILE A 12 -29.52 10.88 2.86
C ILE A 12 -29.44 10.86 4.40
N PRO A 13 -30.19 10.00 5.10
CA PRO A 13 -30.05 9.82 6.54
C PRO A 13 -28.62 9.41 6.91
N GLU A 14 -28.05 9.96 7.99
CA GLU A 14 -26.70 9.65 8.45
C GLU A 14 -26.41 8.13 8.55
N GLY A 15 -27.39 7.32 8.98
CA GLY A 15 -27.26 5.87 9.07
C GLY A 15 -27.13 5.13 7.72
N MET A 16 -27.61 5.72 6.61
CA MET A 16 -27.47 5.11 5.28
C MET A 16 -26.05 5.21 4.72
N PHE A 17 -25.26 6.17 5.21
CA PHE A 17 -23.84 6.28 4.89
C PHE A 17 -23.04 5.10 5.47
N ASP A 18 -23.35 4.67 6.68
CA ASP A 18 -22.65 3.60 7.38
C ASP A 18 -22.93 2.23 6.75
N GLU A 19 -24.19 1.90 6.44
CA GLU A 19 -24.54 0.64 5.77
C GLU A 19 -23.94 0.52 4.37
N SER A 20 -23.92 1.62 3.60
CA SER A 20 -23.31 1.60 2.26
C SER A 20 -21.79 1.54 2.33
N GLN A 21 -21.17 2.10 3.36
CA GLN A 21 -19.75 2.02 3.61
C GLN A 21 -19.36 0.60 4.04
N GLU A 22 -20.15 -0.07 4.88
CA GLU A 22 -19.96 -1.48 5.24
C GLU A 22 -20.03 -2.40 4.02
N ARG A 23 -21.03 -2.23 3.15
CA ARG A 23 -21.12 -2.99 1.89
C ARG A 23 -19.94 -2.76 0.97
N LEU A 24 -19.45 -1.52 0.86
CA LEU A 24 -18.26 -1.20 0.09
C LEU A 24 -17.01 -1.84 0.70
N ASN A 25 -16.91 -1.83 2.02
CA ASN A 25 -15.81 -2.48 2.73
C ASN A 25 -15.83 -4.01 2.50
N GLU A 26 -17.01 -4.64 2.44
CA GLU A 26 -17.13 -6.05 2.08
C GLU A 26 -16.67 -6.34 0.64
N PHE A 27 -17.01 -5.50 -0.33
CA PHE A 27 -16.55 -5.65 -1.72
C PHE A 27 -15.05 -5.53 -1.89
N PHE A 28 -14.41 -4.75 -1.01
CA PHE A 28 -12.98 -4.48 -1.06
C PHE A 28 -12.20 -5.14 0.07
N LYS A 29 -12.84 -6.05 0.81
CA LYS A 29 -12.24 -6.82 1.91
C LYS A 29 -10.97 -7.55 1.44
N GLY A 30 -9.88 -7.35 2.18
CA GLY A 30 -8.58 -7.93 1.83
C GLY A 30 -7.71 -7.06 0.92
N MET A 31 -8.07 -5.79 0.70
CA MET A 31 -7.17 -4.83 0.09
C MET A 31 -6.22 -4.27 1.16
N PHE A 32 -5.01 -4.79 1.16
CA PHE A 32 -3.95 -4.27 2.01
C PHE A 32 -3.16 -3.18 1.27
N ASP A 33 -2.70 -2.19 2.02
CA ASP A 33 -1.64 -1.33 1.54
C ASP A 33 -0.36 -2.16 1.45
N GLU A 34 0.18 -2.34 0.26
CA GLU A 34 1.35 -3.20 0.03
C GLU A 34 2.62 -2.65 0.71
N GLU A 35 2.66 -1.36 1.06
CA GLU A 35 3.80 -0.73 1.72
C GLU A 35 3.71 -0.85 3.24
N THR A 36 2.53 -0.69 3.79
CA THR A 36 2.32 -0.65 5.23
C THR A 36 1.79 -1.96 5.80
N GLY A 37 1.29 -2.87 4.95
CA GLY A 37 0.55 -4.06 5.38
C GLY A 37 -0.76 -3.74 6.09
N ALA A 38 -1.16 -2.45 6.11
CA ALA A 38 -2.38 -2.03 6.77
C ALA A 38 -3.61 -2.49 5.99
N ASP A 39 -4.60 -3.05 6.68
CA ASP A 39 -5.92 -3.26 6.13
C ASP A 39 -6.59 -1.89 5.93
N LEU A 40 -6.65 -1.45 4.68
CA LEU A 40 -7.24 -0.16 4.31
C LEU A 40 -8.76 -0.12 4.46
N THR A 41 -9.38 -1.26 4.79
CA THR A 41 -10.83 -1.35 4.97
C THR A 41 -11.28 -0.98 6.39
N ILE A 42 -10.36 -0.94 7.38
CA ILE A 42 -10.69 -0.80 8.80
C ILE A 42 -9.83 0.28 9.48
N ILE A 43 -9.67 1.46 8.87
CA ILE A 43 -9.07 2.56 9.60
C ILE A 43 -10.17 3.19 10.47
N THR A 44 -10.21 2.82 11.74
CA THR A 44 -11.06 3.49 12.72
C THR A 44 -10.55 4.91 12.97
N ASN A 45 -11.43 5.85 13.34
CA ASN A 45 -11.02 7.20 13.71
C ASN A 45 -9.94 7.20 14.81
N ALA A 46 -9.97 6.24 15.74
CA ALA A 46 -8.99 6.11 16.81
C ALA A 46 -7.59 5.72 16.31
N GLN A 47 -7.48 4.85 15.32
CA GLN A 47 -6.19 4.51 14.69
C GLN A 47 -5.61 5.70 13.94
N MET A 48 -6.44 6.41 13.18
CA MET A 48 -6.01 7.63 12.46
C MET A 48 -5.51 8.71 13.43
N GLU A 49 -6.17 8.91 14.57
CA GLU A 49 -5.72 9.87 15.59
C GLU A 49 -4.37 9.45 16.21
N ALA A 50 -4.18 8.15 16.46
CA ALA A 50 -2.90 7.64 16.95
C ALA A 50 -1.77 7.83 15.90
N PHE A 51 -2.05 7.58 14.63
CA PHE A 51 -1.07 7.79 13.55
C PHE A 51 -0.73 9.26 13.32
N LYS A 52 -1.65 10.19 13.53
CA LYS A 52 -1.36 11.63 13.39
C LYS A 52 -0.18 12.07 14.26
N LEU A 53 -0.15 11.65 15.53
CA LEU A 53 0.95 11.98 16.43
C LEU A 53 2.29 11.44 15.92
N ILE A 54 2.28 10.23 15.34
CA ILE A 54 3.48 9.62 14.80
C ILE A 54 3.92 10.35 13.52
N PHE A 55 2.98 10.76 12.67
CA PHE A 55 3.30 11.51 11.45
C PHE A 55 3.91 12.87 11.76
N THR A 56 3.36 13.60 12.73
CA THR A 56 3.96 14.85 13.21
C THR A 56 5.39 14.64 13.75
N GLU A 57 5.64 13.52 14.45
CA GLU A 57 6.99 13.19 14.89
C GLU A 57 7.93 12.83 13.72
N VAL A 58 7.43 12.19 12.65
CA VAL A 58 8.21 11.96 11.42
C VAL A 58 8.63 13.28 10.78
N GLU A 59 7.71 14.24 10.65
CA GLU A 59 8.00 15.58 10.10
C GLU A 59 9.05 16.32 10.96
N ARG A 60 8.89 16.28 12.28
CA ARG A 60 9.87 16.88 13.21
C ARG A 60 11.26 16.28 13.07
N LEU A 61 11.35 14.95 13.00
CA LEU A 61 12.63 14.24 12.83
C LEU A 61 13.23 14.49 11.43
N ALA A 62 12.39 14.62 10.40
CA ALA A 62 12.84 14.99 9.06
C ALA A 62 13.45 16.40 9.05
N ALA A 63 12.82 17.36 9.73
CA ALA A 63 13.37 18.71 9.86
C ALA A 63 14.73 18.73 10.59
N GLU A 64 14.88 17.96 11.66
CA GLU A 64 16.16 17.81 12.35
C GLU A 64 17.23 17.18 11.45
N TYR A 65 16.86 16.18 10.65
CA TYR A 65 17.77 15.52 9.71
C TYR A 65 18.20 16.49 8.60
N ILE A 66 17.27 17.20 7.99
CA ILE A 66 17.52 18.23 6.96
C ILE A 66 18.40 19.35 7.51
N SER A 67 18.09 19.85 8.72
CA SER A 67 18.87 20.88 9.38
C SER A 67 20.34 20.48 9.52
N LYS A 68 20.62 19.23 9.91
CA LYS A 68 21.99 18.71 10.01
C LYS A 68 22.65 18.55 8.64
N LEU A 69 21.91 18.03 7.65
CA LEU A 69 22.44 17.73 6.32
C LEU A 69 22.82 19.00 5.57
N PHE A 70 21.98 20.02 5.61
CA PHE A 70 22.18 21.29 4.90
C PHE A 70 22.87 22.35 5.77
N ASN A 71 23.21 22.01 7.03
CA ASN A 71 23.81 22.94 8.00
C ASN A 71 23.02 24.26 8.09
N HIS A 72 21.71 24.18 8.11
CA HIS A 72 20.76 25.30 8.18
C HIS A 72 19.72 25.03 9.28
N GLU A 73 19.36 26.07 10.05
CA GLU A 73 18.33 25.90 11.08
C GLU A 73 16.96 25.78 10.41
N VAL A 74 16.31 24.64 10.62
CA VAL A 74 14.99 24.34 10.10
C VAL A 74 14.08 23.96 11.26
N ILE A 75 12.93 24.60 11.33
CA ILE A 75 11.93 24.36 12.38
C ILE A 75 10.72 23.69 11.71
N ALA A 76 10.36 22.49 12.17
CA ALA A 76 9.08 21.88 11.82
C ALA A 76 7.97 22.57 12.62
N SER A 77 6.91 22.97 11.96
CA SER A 77 5.73 23.48 12.64
C SER A 77 4.76 22.32 12.92
N GLU A 78 4.35 22.18 14.19
CA GLU A 78 3.34 21.19 14.59
C GLU A 78 1.93 21.54 14.06
N ASN A 79 1.76 22.79 13.64
CA ASN A 79 0.49 23.31 13.14
C ASN A 79 0.61 23.72 11.68
N THR A 80 -0.12 23.07 10.80
CA THR A 80 -0.15 23.37 9.36
C THR A 80 -0.36 24.85 9.04
N TYR A 81 -1.13 25.57 9.85
CA TYR A 81 -1.38 27.00 9.63
C TYR A 81 -0.18 27.91 9.98
N GLU A 82 0.85 27.38 10.63
CA GLU A 82 2.11 28.05 10.93
C GLU A 82 3.19 27.75 9.89
N GLN A 83 2.95 26.76 9.02
CA GLN A 83 3.83 26.42 7.90
C GLN A 83 3.86 27.56 6.86
N LYS A 84 4.89 27.58 6.03
CA LYS A 84 4.99 28.53 4.92
C LYS A 84 3.86 28.28 3.93
N LYS A 85 3.02 29.29 3.73
CA LYS A 85 1.91 29.28 2.79
C LYS A 85 2.28 29.99 1.50
N TYR A 86 1.96 29.36 0.36
CA TYR A 86 1.91 30.01 -0.94
C TYR A 86 0.48 29.99 -1.46
N GLU A 87 0.06 31.07 -2.15
CA GLU A 87 -1.28 31.15 -2.71
C GLU A 87 -1.34 32.06 -3.94
N PHE A 88 -2.22 31.74 -4.86
CA PHE A 88 -2.55 32.59 -5.99
C PHE A 88 -4.03 32.41 -6.38
N GLU A 89 -4.55 33.38 -7.11
CA GLU A 89 -5.92 33.34 -7.64
C GLU A 89 -5.88 33.11 -9.15
N ASN A 90 -6.71 32.18 -9.62
CA ASN A 90 -6.92 31.92 -11.04
C ASN A 90 -8.41 31.76 -11.33
N PHE A 91 -8.96 32.59 -12.23
CA PHE A 91 -10.39 32.63 -12.59
C PHE A 91 -11.34 32.71 -11.40
N GLY A 92 -11.02 33.48 -10.38
CA GLY A 92 -11.83 33.66 -9.17
C GLY A 92 -11.78 32.48 -8.18
N HIS A 93 -10.86 31.54 -8.36
CA HIS A 93 -10.61 30.44 -7.46
C HIS A 93 -9.24 30.58 -6.81
N GLN A 94 -9.19 30.35 -5.50
CA GLN A 94 -7.95 30.37 -4.72
C GLN A 94 -7.27 29.00 -4.79
N PHE A 95 -5.98 29.02 -5.16
CA PHE A 95 -5.05 27.91 -5.07
C PHE A 95 -4.07 28.20 -3.94
N TYR A 96 -3.85 27.26 -3.05
CA TYR A 96 -2.89 27.43 -1.97
C TYR A 96 -2.29 26.08 -1.55
N CYS A 97 -1.07 26.12 -1.02
CA CYS A 97 -0.42 25.02 -0.33
C CYS A 97 0.26 25.51 0.95
N TYR A 98 0.47 24.58 1.86
CA TYR A 98 1.31 24.74 3.03
C TYR A 98 2.47 23.77 2.88
N LEU A 99 3.70 24.28 3.00
CA LEU A 99 4.91 23.48 2.81
C LEU A 99 5.32 22.83 4.12
N ASP A 100 5.61 21.53 4.08
CA ASP A 100 6.03 20.78 5.26
C ASP A 100 7.33 21.35 5.83
N ILE A 101 8.35 21.52 4.98
CA ILE A 101 9.63 22.09 5.36
C ILE A 101 10.09 23.05 4.27
N TYR A 102 10.52 24.21 4.69
CA TYR A 102 10.98 25.28 3.83
C TYR A 102 12.17 26.00 4.48
N PHE A 103 13.19 26.30 3.69
CA PHE A 103 14.17 27.30 4.05
C PHE A 103 14.75 27.99 2.81
N GLU A 104 15.37 29.13 3.01
CA GLU A 104 15.97 29.96 1.98
C GLU A 104 17.42 30.23 2.34
N ASP A 105 18.32 29.92 1.44
CA ASP A 105 19.72 30.30 1.53
C ASP A 105 20.05 31.47 0.58
N GLN A 106 21.34 31.74 0.35
CA GLN A 106 21.76 32.87 -0.47
C GLN A 106 21.39 32.69 -1.94
N ASP A 107 21.40 31.47 -2.42
CA ASP A 107 21.32 31.11 -3.85
C ASP A 107 19.96 30.58 -4.25
N SER A 108 19.30 29.83 -3.37
CA SER A 108 18.06 29.08 -3.69
C SER A 108 17.06 29.04 -2.54
N ILE A 109 15.84 28.65 -2.90
CA ILE A 109 14.78 28.25 -1.98
C ILE A 109 14.71 26.74 -2.03
N LYS A 110 14.68 26.08 -0.87
CA LYS A 110 14.58 24.63 -0.77
C LYS A 110 13.25 24.24 -0.12
N ILE A 111 12.51 23.40 -0.82
CA ILE A 111 11.18 22.91 -0.43
C ILE A 111 11.27 21.39 -0.27
N PHE A 112 10.81 20.88 0.86
CA PHE A 112 10.82 19.47 1.17
C PHE A 112 9.42 19.01 1.53
N GLU A 113 8.89 18.10 0.74
CA GLU A 113 7.66 17.37 1.02
C GLU A 113 8.02 16.10 1.81
N VAL A 114 7.49 15.97 3.01
CA VAL A 114 7.74 14.84 3.91
C VAL A 114 6.58 13.85 3.83
N LYS A 115 6.88 12.62 3.49
CA LYS A 115 5.88 11.55 3.47
C LYS A 115 6.24 10.44 4.45
N SER A 116 5.32 10.15 5.36
CA SER A 116 5.42 9.01 6.27
C SER A 116 5.21 7.69 5.51
N THR A 117 6.05 7.42 4.53
CA THR A 117 6.11 6.19 3.72
C THR A 117 7.57 5.76 3.57
N THR A 118 7.81 4.54 3.11
CA THR A 118 9.19 4.05 2.95
C THR A 118 9.75 4.33 1.56
N SER A 119 11.08 4.34 1.47
CA SER A 119 11.83 4.47 0.22
C SER A 119 11.72 3.25 -0.70
N LYS A 120 11.18 2.13 -0.23
CA LYS A 120 11.20 0.84 -0.94
C LYS A 120 10.74 0.92 -2.40
N LYS A 121 9.70 1.69 -2.70
CA LYS A 121 9.20 1.87 -4.07
C LYS A 121 10.20 2.55 -5.00
N TYR A 122 11.03 3.44 -4.47
CA TYR A 122 12.11 4.12 -5.20
C TYR A 122 13.36 3.25 -5.26
N ASP A 123 13.66 2.48 -4.21
CA ASP A 123 14.76 1.50 -4.16
C ASP A 123 14.50 0.35 -5.16
N ASP A 124 13.24 -0.07 -5.29
CA ASP A 124 12.80 -1.09 -6.26
C ASP A 124 12.58 -0.52 -7.68
N PHE A 125 12.72 0.80 -7.86
CA PHE A 125 12.56 1.46 -9.15
C PHE A 125 13.84 1.37 -9.97
N LYS A 126 13.98 0.27 -10.71
CA LYS A 126 15.18 -0.14 -11.42
C LYS A 126 14.85 -0.76 -12.78
N ILE A 127 15.84 -0.82 -13.65
CA ILE A 127 15.80 -1.62 -14.88
C ILE A 127 16.54 -2.92 -14.59
N THR A 128 15.92 -4.06 -14.88
CA THR A 128 16.57 -5.37 -14.78
C THR A 128 16.89 -5.88 -16.18
N LEU A 129 18.14 -6.20 -16.45
CA LEU A 129 18.61 -6.66 -17.73
C LEU A 129 19.60 -7.82 -17.54
N GLU A 130 19.34 -9.01 -18.12
CA GLU A 130 20.18 -10.22 -18.01
C GLU A 130 20.50 -10.64 -16.55
N GLY A 131 19.63 -10.29 -15.61
CA GLY A 131 19.80 -10.58 -14.17
C GLY A 131 20.57 -9.51 -13.41
N GLU A 132 21.10 -8.49 -14.08
CA GLU A 132 21.71 -7.31 -13.46
C GLU A 132 20.64 -6.24 -13.22
N GLU A 133 20.77 -5.51 -12.11
CA GLU A 133 19.82 -4.47 -11.70
C GLU A 133 20.47 -3.09 -11.76
N PHE A 134 19.78 -2.16 -12.38
CA PHE A 134 20.21 -0.78 -12.58
C PHE A 134 19.21 0.16 -11.91
N PRO A 135 19.50 0.64 -10.69
CA PRO A 135 18.65 1.60 -9.99
C PRO A 135 18.52 2.89 -10.79
N LEU A 136 17.33 3.48 -10.76
CA LEU A 136 17.03 4.74 -11.45
C LEU A 136 17.19 5.97 -10.56
N PHE A 137 17.37 5.77 -9.26
CA PHE A 137 17.77 6.81 -8.31
C PHE A 137 19.12 6.44 -7.69
N LEU A 138 20.09 7.29 -7.84
CA LEU A 138 21.43 7.08 -7.27
C LEU A 138 21.77 8.19 -6.28
N LYS A 139 22.45 7.79 -5.22
CA LYS A 139 22.90 8.67 -4.15
C LYS A 139 24.12 9.49 -4.62
N ASN A 140 24.02 10.80 -4.53
CA ASN A 140 25.13 11.72 -4.82
C ASN A 140 26.09 11.88 -3.60
N ARG A 141 27.05 12.79 -3.72
CA ARG A 141 28.06 13.04 -2.66
C ARG A 141 27.49 13.67 -1.40
N ASP A 142 26.36 14.35 -1.52
CA ASP A 142 25.69 15.07 -0.43
C ASP A 142 24.62 14.21 0.26
N ASN A 143 24.58 12.91 -0.05
CA ASN A 143 23.62 11.93 0.45
C ASN A 143 22.17 12.15 -0.03
N ILE A 144 21.99 12.82 -1.15
CA ILE A 144 20.72 13.04 -1.82
C ILE A 144 20.62 12.09 -3.00
N TYR A 145 19.44 11.56 -3.28
CA TYR A 145 19.18 10.66 -4.40
C TYR A 145 18.65 11.44 -5.60
N GLU A 146 19.29 11.24 -6.75
CA GLU A 146 18.97 11.90 -8.02
C GLU A 146 18.53 10.87 -9.06
N TYR A 147 17.63 11.25 -9.96
CA TYR A 147 17.20 10.40 -11.07
C TYR A 147 18.27 10.38 -12.16
N VAL A 148 18.68 9.16 -12.53
CA VAL A 148 19.79 8.94 -13.48
C VAL A 148 19.36 8.13 -14.71
N GLY A 149 18.07 8.14 -15.04
CA GLY A 149 17.53 7.28 -16.11
C GLY A 149 18.23 7.45 -17.44
N ASP A 150 18.48 8.67 -17.87
CA ASP A 150 19.11 8.98 -19.16
C ASP A 150 20.59 8.56 -19.21
N GLU A 151 21.29 8.61 -18.09
CA GLU A 151 22.69 8.17 -17.98
C GLU A 151 22.84 6.65 -18.17
N LEU A 152 21.77 5.89 -17.92
CA LEU A 152 21.77 4.44 -18.10
C LEU A 152 21.61 4.01 -19.56
N ILE A 153 21.21 4.90 -20.46
CA ILE A 153 21.03 4.58 -21.89
C ILE A 153 22.37 4.17 -22.49
N GLY A 154 22.40 3.01 -23.15
CA GLY A 154 23.63 2.46 -23.71
C GLY A 154 24.43 1.56 -22.77
N THR A 155 24.06 1.45 -21.49
CA THR A 155 24.68 0.52 -20.55
C THR A 155 24.47 -0.93 -20.99
N VAL A 156 25.55 -1.72 -20.98
CA VAL A 156 25.56 -3.11 -21.47
C VAL A 156 25.50 -4.07 -20.30
N ALA A 157 24.57 -5.03 -20.34
CA ALA A 157 24.50 -6.16 -19.44
C ALA A 157 24.45 -7.46 -20.27
N GLY A 158 25.48 -8.29 -20.14
CA GLY A 158 25.62 -9.48 -20.95
C GLY A 158 25.62 -9.20 -22.46
N LYS A 159 24.57 -9.64 -23.18
CA LYS A 159 24.41 -9.42 -24.63
C LYS A 159 23.38 -8.32 -24.96
N LYS A 160 22.78 -7.71 -23.96
CA LYS A 160 21.75 -6.70 -24.14
C LYS A 160 22.23 -5.33 -23.71
N VAL A 161 21.53 -4.31 -24.15
CA VAL A 161 21.79 -2.91 -23.84
C VAL A 161 20.52 -2.25 -23.33
N ILE A 162 20.66 -1.36 -22.35
CA ILE A 162 19.55 -0.51 -21.89
C ILE A 162 19.21 0.46 -23.02
N THR A 163 18.00 0.35 -23.53
CA THR A 163 17.51 1.19 -24.61
C THR A 163 16.76 2.40 -24.09
N GLN A 164 16.72 3.48 -24.87
CA GLN A 164 15.89 4.65 -24.59
C GLN A 164 14.45 4.28 -24.26
N LYS A 165 13.83 3.38 -25.03
CA LYS A 165 12.45 2.92 -24.78
C LYS A 165 12.25 2.27 -23.40
N MET A 166 13.27 1.61 -22.85
CA MET A 166 13.19 1.02 -21.49
C MET A 166 13.21 2.11 -20.43
N VAL A 167 14.03 3.13 -20.63
CA VAL A 167 14.10 4.30 -19.73
C VAL A 167 12.81 5.11 -19.82
N GLU A 168 12.33 5.44 -21.03
CA GLU A 168 11.07 6.16 -21.25
C GLU A 168 9.88 5.47 -20.56
N LYS A 169 9.77 4.15 -20.68
CA LYS A 169 8.70 3.40 -19.99
C LYS A 169 8.75 3.55 -18.47
N LYS A 170 9.95 3.66 -17.92
CA LYS A 170 10.13 3.91 -16.47
C LYS A 170 9.83 5.38 -16.15
N HIS A 171 10.33 6.28 -16.95
CA HIS A 171 10.06 7.70 -16.84
C HIS A 171 8.54 8.00 -16.87
N ASP A 172 7.79 7.41 -17.78
CA ASP A 172 6.32 7.53 -17.83
C ASP A 172 5.64 7.15 -16.51
N ALA A 173 6.22 6.21 -15.75
CA ALA A 173 5.67 5.83 -14.45
C ALA A 173 5.83 6.92 -13.38
N LEU A 174 6.85 7.79 -13.50
CA LEU A 174 7.03 8.94 -12.60
C LEU A 174 5.94 10.00 -12.85
N PHE A 175 5.44 10.10 -14.07
CA PHE A 175 4.39 11.02 -14.48
C PHE A 175 2.98 10.45 -14.39
N ASN A 176 2.83 9.29 -13.79
CA ASN A 176 1.53 8.67 -13.53
C ASN A 176 1.20 8.78 -12.04
N LYS A 177 0.30 9.70 -11.68
CA LYS A 177 -0.16 9.91 -10.29
C LYS A 177 -0.82 8.70 -9.63
N PHE A 178 -1.16 7.66 -10.40
CA PHE A 178 -1.71 6.39 -9.90
C PHE A 178 -0.65 5.32 -9.72
N SER A 179 0.57 5.55 -10.19
CA SER A 179 1.69 4.63 -9.96
C SER A 179 2.22 4.77 -8.53
N LYS A 180 2.88 3.70 -8.03
CA LYS A 180 3.49 3.72 -6.70
C LYS A 180 4.57 4.81 -6.56
N VAL A 181 5.37 5.03 -7.61
CA VAL A 181 6.46 6.02 -7.62
C VAL A 181 5.96 7.43 -7.95
N GLY A 182 4.99 7.57 -8.87
CA GLY A 182 4.52 8.88 -9.35
C GLY A 182 3.56 9.60 -8.39
N LYS A 183 2.94 8.87 -7.45
CA LYS A 183 1.92 9.44 -6.55
C LYS A 183 2.43 10.67 -5.78
N TYR A 184 3.57 10.57 -5.12
CA TYR A 184 4.11 11.66 -4.29
C TYR A 184 4.89 12.69 -5.13
N ILE A 185 5.40 12.29 -6.29
CA ILE A 185 5.95 13.23 -7.28
C ILE A 185 4.84 14.16 -7.78
N TYR A 186 3.63 13.62 -8.00
CA TYR A 186 2.48 14.42 -8.37
C TYR A 186 2.08 15.42 -7.28
N ASP A 187 2.09 15.02 -6.01
CA ASP A 187 1.80 15.92 -4.88
C ASP A 187 2.79 17.09 -4.89
N LEU A 188 4.09 16.82 -4.97
CA LEU A 188 5.15 17.83 -5.03
C LEU A 188 5.07 18.72 -6.30
N ALA A 189 4.66 18.14 -7.44
CA ALA A 189 4.45 18.92 -8.67
C ALA A 189 3.27 19.90 -8.56
N VAL A 190 2.22 19.54 -7.82
CA VAL A 190 1.11 20.47 -7.52
C VAL A 190 1.57 21.60 -6.62
N GLU A 191 2.39 21.32 -5.63
CA GLU A 191 3.00 22.35 -4.78
C GLU A 191 3.87 23.30 -5.59
N LYS A 192 4.76 22.76 -6.43
CA LYS A 192 5.56 23.56 -7.37
C LYS A 192 4.68 24.49 -8.19
N TYR A 193 3.60 23.98 -8.78
CA TYR A 193 2.68 24.78 -9.58
C TYR A 193 2.11 25.97 -8.79
N ILE A 194 1.74 25.75 -7.53
CA ILE A 194 1.20 26.80 -6.66
C ILE A 194 2.29 27.79 -6.25
N VAL A 195 3.46 27.32 -5.85
CA VAL A 195 4.60 28.17 -5.45
C VAL A 195 5.01 29.09 -6.57
N GLU A 196 5.21 28.57 -7.78
CA GLU A 196 5.68 29.38 -8.91
C GLU A 196 4.66 30.40 -9.37
N ASN A 197 3.39 30.02 -9.49
CA ASN A 197 2.35 30.98 -9.83
C ASN A 197 2.17 32.07 -8.76
N SER A 198 2.34 31.71 -7.48
CA SER A 198 2.31 32.67 -6.39
C SER A 198 3.48 33.68 -6.48
N ARG A 199 4.69 33.19 -6.79
CA ARG A 199 5.90 34.01 -6.93
C ARG A 199 5.83 34.95 -8.15
N ILE A 200 5.36 34.40 -9.29
CA ILE A 200 5.11 35.21 -10.51
C ILE A 200 4.17 36.39 -10.20
N ASN A 201 3.06 36.10 -9.50
CA ASN A 201 2.09 37.14 -9.13
C ASN A 201 2.65 38.18 -8.15
N ALA A 202 3.58 37.75 -7.29
CA ALA A 202 4.26 38.64 -6.35
C ALA A 202 5.46 39.40 -6.97
N ASN A 203 5.84 39.12 -8.22
CA ASN A 203 7.08 39.55 -8.88
C ASN A 203 8.35 39.16 -8.09
N ASP A 204 8.33 37.99 -7.46
CA ASP A 204 9.42 37.41 -6.66
C ASP A 204 9.98 36.15 -7.36
N GLU A 205 10.78 36.38 -8.42
CA GLU A 205 11.32 35.32 -9.27
C GLU A 205 12.86 35.23 -9.21
N PHE A 206 13.51 35.89 -8.23
CA PHE A 206 14.95 36.07 -8.26
C PHE A 206 15.78 34.89 -7.78
N LYS A 207 15.18 33.86 -7.18
CA LYS A 207 15.89 32.67 -6.68
C LYS A 207 15.36 31.40 -7.31
N ASP A 208 16.27 30.51 -7.61
CA ASP A 208 15.92 29.16 -8.03
C ASP A 208 15.22 28.40 -6.88
N VAL A 209 14.31 27.50 -7.22
CA VAL A 209 13.59 26.68 -6.25
C VAL A 209 13.91 25.21 -6.49
N GLU A 210 14.41 24.58 -5.46
CA GLU A 210 14.71 23.16 -5.47
C GLU A 210 13.63 22.39 -4.70
N TYR A 211 13.19 21.25 -5.25
CA TYR A 211 12.07 20.46 -4.73
C TYR A 211 12.53 19.05 -4.34
N TYR A 212 12.32 18.71 -3.09
CA TYR A 212 12.78 17.46 -2.51
C TYR A 212 11.63 16.64 -1.92
N LEU A 213 11.69 15.32 -2.11
CA LEU A 213 10.83 14.37 -1.41
C LEU A 213 11.62 13.67 -0.31
N VAL A 214 11.10 13.68 0.90
CA VAL A 214 11.70 13.03 2.08
C VAL A 214 10.82 11.87 2.52
N VAL A 215 11.40 10.68 2.61
CA VAL A 215 10.71 9.46 3.02
C VAL A 215 11.56 8.65 4.00
N LEU A 216 10.90 7.79 4.77
CA LEU A 216 11.58 6.87 5.66
C LEU A 216 12.42 5.85 4.87
N ASN A 217 13.64 5.59 5.32
CA ASN A 217 14.56 4.65 4.67
C ASN A 217 14.18 3.21 4.99
N SER A 218 13.74 2.45 3.98
CA SER A 218 13.36 1.03 4.12
C SER A 218 14.51 0.11 4.55
N GLU A 219 15.77 0.56 4.42
CA GLU A 219 16.98 -0.19 4.78
C GLU A 219 17.52 0.20 6.15
N TYR A 220 16.95 1.21 6.80
CA TYR A 220 17.37 1.64 8.13
C TYR A 220 16.98 0.62 9.20
N HIS A 221 17.94 0.27 10.09
CA HIS A 221 17.71 -0.58 11.23
C HIS A 221 17.97 0.19 12.53
N PHE A 222 16.95 0.31 13.35
CA PHE A 222 17.06 1.04 14.61
C PHE A 222 18.12 0.41 15.54
N SER A 223 19.05 1.21 16.02
CA SER A 223 20.15 0.77 16.88
C SER A 223 19.73 0.30 18.28
N GLY A 224 18.51 0.67 18.70
CA GLY A 224 18.01 0.41 20.06
C GLY A 224 18.53 1.42 21.08
N ARG A 225 18.98 2.60 20.65
CA ARG A 225 19.38 3.67 21.57
C ARG A 225 18.19 4.52 21.98
N TYR A 226 18.14 4.83 23.25
CA TYR A 226 17.10 5.67 23.85
C TYR A 226 17.74 6.77 24.68
N ASP A 227 17.05 7.89 24.80
CA ASP A 227 17.42 8.96 25.73
C ASP A 227 17.09 8.60 27.18
N GLU A 228 17.36 9.50 28.12
CA GLU A 228 17.09 9.34 29.54
C GLU A 228 15.58 9.20 29.87
N ASN A 229 14.70 9.63 28.97
CA ASN A 229 13.26 9.53 29.09
C ASN A 229 12.68 8.28 28.39
N GLY A 230 13.54 7.46 27.78
CA GLY A 230 13.14 6.29 27.03
C GLY A 230 12.65 6.59 25.60
N LYS A 231 12.90 7.80 25.07
CA LYS A 231 12.56 8.17 23.69
C LYS A 231 13.63 7.63 22.73
N PRO A 232 13.26 6.99 21.59
CA PRO A 232 14.21 6.51 20.60
C PRO A 232 15.11 7.62 20.03
N ILE A 233 16.40 7.32 19.85
CA ILE A 233 17.38 8.20 19.20
C ILE A 233 17.77 7.58 17.87
N TYR A 234 17.40 8.23 16.76
CA TYR A 234 17.59 7.73 15.41
C TYR A 234 18.91 8.24 14.80
N ASP A 235 20.03 7.71 15.29
CA ASP A 235 21.34 7.93 14.68
C ASP A 235 21.52 7.05 13.43
N LEU A 236 22.67 7.19 12.75
CA LEU A 236 23.03 6.26 11.68
C LEU A 236 23.07 4.82 12.21
N ASP A 237 22.52 3.90 11.44
CA ASP A 237 22.58 2.47 11.75
C ASP A 237 24.00 1.89 11.58
N GLU A 238 24.17 0.60 11.88
CA GLU A 238 25.47 -0.10 11.79
C GLU A 238 26.00 -0.15 10.34
N ASN A 239 25.14 0.02 9.34
CA ASN A 239 25.49 0.07 7.92
C ASN A 239 25.71 1.51 7.40
N GLY A 240 25.56 2.51 8.27
CA GLY A 240 25.68 3.93 7.90
C GLY A 240 24.42 4.50 7.26
N ASN A 241 23.27 3.81 7.33
CA ASN A 241 21.99 4.34 6.84
C ASN A 241 21.41 5.36 7.83
N ALA A 242 20.87 6.45 7.30
CA ALA A 242 20.03 7.38 8.06
C ALA A 242 18.59 6.91 8.04
N LEU A 243 17.78 7.40 9.02
CA LEU A 243 16.35 7.13 9.09
C LEU A 243 15.58 7.61 7.85
N PHE A 244 16.08 8.65 7.17
CA PHE A 244 15.45 9.25 6.00
C PHE A 244 16.32 9.11 4.75
N LYS A 245 15.64 9.00 3.59
CA LYS A 245 16.20 9.24 2.26
C LYS A 245 15.58 10.51 1.68
N ILE A 246 16.40 11.34 1.03
CA ILE A 246 15.99 12.57 0.35
C ILE A 246 16.19 12.36 -1.14
N TYR A 247 15.17 12.64 -1.93
CA TYR A 247 15.19 12.59 -3.38
C TYR A 247 15.07 13.99 -3.94
N ASP A 248 16.05 14.43 -4.73
CA ASP A 248 15.92 15.63 -5.53
C ASP A 248 15.04 15.32 -6.74
N LEU A 249 13.91 16.00 -6.80
CA LEU A 249 12.91 15.84 -7.85
C LEU A 249 12.73 17.12 -8.67
N SER A 250 13.62 18.11 -8.51
CA SER A 250 13.50 19.43 -9.14
C SER A 250 13.27 19.35 -10.65
N ASP A 251 14.10 18.58 -11.36
CA ASP A 251 13.96 18.41 -12.80
C ASP A 251 12.68 17.66 -13.20
N ILE A 252 12.30 16.64 -12.42
CA ILE A 252 11.10 15.84 -12.70
C ILE A 252 9.83 16.69 -12.50
N VAL A 253 9.74 17.48 -11.42
CA VAL A 253 8.56 18.32 -11.20
C VAL A 253 8.51 19.52 -12.14
N GLU A 254 9.66 19.96 -12.68
CA GLU A 254 9.71 20.94 -13.77
C GLU A 254 9.02 20.42 -15.03
N GLU A 255 9.35 19.21 -15.46
CA GLU A 255 8.67 18.57 -16.59
C GLU A 255 7.17 18.33 -16.32
N TYR A 256 6.78 18.17 -15.05
CA TYR A 256 5.39 17.95 -14.67
C TYR A 256 4.52 19.20 -14.76
N PHE A 257 5.13 20.39 -14.72
CA PHE A 257 4.45 21.69 -14.59
C PHE A 257 3.31 21.86 -15.59
N PHE A 258 3.57 21.64 -16.89
CA PHE A 258 2.56 21.80 -17.92
C PHE A 258 1.39 20.81 -17.80
N LYS A 259 1.63 19.59 -17.30
CA LYS A 259 0.55 18.62 -17.05
C LYS A 259 -0.34 19.08 -15.90
N ILE A 260 0.24 19.67 -14.86
CA ILE A 260 -0.51 20.22 -13.72
C ILE A 260 -1.32 21.43 -14.17
N ASP A 261 -0.75 22.32 -14.97
CA ASP A 261 -1.46 23.48 -15.52
C ASP A 261 -2.69 23.05 -16.35
N ASP A 262 -2.52 22.10 -17.25
CA ASP A 262 -3.63 21.53 -18.03
C ASP A 262 -4.71 20.90 -17.14
N GLU A 263 -4.33 20.18 -16.09
CA GLU A 263 -5.28 19.59 -15.14
C GLU A 263 -6.03 20.66 -14.35
N CYS A 264 -5.34 21.68 -13.88
CA CYS A 264 -5.95 22.80 -13.16
C CYS A 264 -6.94 23.56 -14.05
N ASN A 265 -6.57 23.85 -15.28
CA ASN A 265 -7.45 24.49 -16.26
C ASN A 265 -8.70 23.64 -16.55
N ARG A 266 -8.54 22.32 -16.72
CA ARG A 266 -9.68 21.40 -16.88
C ARG A 266 -10.58 21.35 -15.62
N ILE A 267 -10.00 21.41 -14.43
CA ILE A 267 -10.78 21.48 -13.18
C ILE A 267 -11.59 22.78 -13.13
N LEU A 268 -10.97 23.90 -13.45
CA LEU A 268 -11.63 25.21 -13.48
C LEU A 268 -12.77 25.26 -14.51
N GLU A 269 -12.56 24.71 -15.69
CA GLU A 269 -13.63 24.56 -16.68
C GLU A 269 -14.78 23.68 -16.17
N ASN A 270 -14.47 22.56 -15.55
CA ASN A 270 -15.47 21.68 -14.95
C ASN A 270 -16.25 22.36 -13.84
N LEU A 271 -15.58 23.13 -12.97
CA LEU A 271 -16.25 23.93 -11.92
C LEU A 271 -17.21 24.94 -12.51
N LYS A 272 -16.88 25.56 -13.63
CA LYS A 272 -17.72 26.51 -14.34
C LYS A 272 -19.02 25.89 -14.86
N TYR A 273 -19.02 24.57 -15.16
CA TYR A 273 -20.14 23.85 -15.74
C TYR A 273 -20.70 22.74 -14.83
N LEU A 274 -20.48 22.81 -13.53
CA LEU A 274 -20.88 21.80 -12.52
C LEU A 274 -22.37 21.41 -12.58
N THR A 275 -23.24 22.30 -13.02
CA THR A 275 -24.69 22.08 -13.13
C THR A 275 -25.09 21.34 -14.43
N ILE A 276 -24.18 21.17 -15.38
CA ILE A 276 -24.50 20.72 -16.74
C ILE A 276 -23.87 19.38 -17.09
N ASN A 277 -22.75 19.01 -16.50
CA ASN A 277 -21.98 17.83 -16.89
C ASN A 277 -22.18 16.64 -15.97
N THR A 278 -22.71 15.55 -16.51
CA THR A 278 -22.61 14.22 -15.90
C THR A 278 -21.25 13.63 -16.25
N HIS A 279 -20.38 13.52 -15.25
CA HIS A 279 -19.10 12.85 -15.44
C HIS A 279 -19.28 11.33 -15.48
N MET A 280 -18.62 10.69 -16.44
CA MET A 280 -18.49 9.24 -16.50
C MET A 280 -17.55 8.76 -15.38
N LEU A 281 -17.80 7.55 -14.87
CA LEU A 281 -16.84 6.90 -13.99
C LEU A 281 -15.56 6.57 -14.77
N GLY A 282 -14.41 6.78 -14.18
CA GLY A 282 -13.14 6.63 -14.89
C GLY A 282 -12.02 6.13 -14.01
N GLU A 283 -10.80 6.29 -14.51
CA GLU A 283 -9.58 5.84 -13.87
C GLU A 283 -9.47 6.29 -12.40
N CYS A 284 -9.84 7.53 -12.09
CA CYS A 284 -9.87 8.00 -10.70
C CYS A 284 -10.78 7.17 -9.78
N CYS A 285 -11.88 6.63 -10.31
CA CYS A 285 -12.79 5.77 -9.55
C CYS A 285 -12.18 4.38 -9.33
N GLU A 286 -11.35 3.91 -10.26
CA GLU A 286 -10.68 2.62 -10.20
C GLU A 286 -9.52 2.64 -9.19
N TYR A 287 -8.66 3.66 -9.27
CA TYR A 287 -7.43 3.74 -8.47
C TYR A 287 -7.62 4.35 -7.08
N LYS A 288 -8.54 5.32 -6.94
CA LYS A 288 -8.88 5.88 -5.62
C LYS A 288 -9.85 5.00 -4.85
N LYS A 289 -9.74 3.70 -4.92
CA LYS A 289 -10.55 2.76 -4.14
C LYS A 289 -11.91 3.37 -3.79
N THR A 290 -12.95 2.98 -4.47
CA THR A 290 -14.31 3.55 -4.35
C THR A 290 -14.76 3.77 -2.90
N THR A 291 -14.24 2.99 -1.96
CA THR A 291 -14.42 3.13 -0.50
C THR A 291 -13.99 4.46 0.08
N GLN A 292 -13.06 5.17 -0.54
CA GLN A 292 -12.56 6.47 -0.06
C GLN A 292 -13.26 7.66 -0.73
N CYS A 293 -14.11 7.40 -1.72
CA CYS A 293 -14.82 8.45 -2.43
C CYS A 293 -16.14 8.79 -1.72
N LYS A 294 -16.23 10.03 -1.18
CA LYS A 294 -17.45 10.53 -0.53
C LYS A 294 -18.70 10.51 -1.44
N PHE A 295 -18.52 10.42 -2.75
CA PHE A 295 -19.61 10.40 -3.74
C PHE A 295 -19.97 8.98 -4.21
N CYS A 296 -19.34 7.94 -3.68
CA CYS A 296 -19.55 6.57 -4.14
C CYS A 296 -21.01 6.14 -4.05
N ASN A 297 -21.67 6.41 -2.94
CA ASN A 297 -23.07 6.05 -2.72
C ASN A 297 -24.03 6.69 -3.72
N ILE A 298 -23.65 7.84 -4.29
CA ILE A 298 -24.42 8.53 -5.31
C ILE A 298 -24.12 7.94 -6.69
N CYS A 299 -22.83 7.90 -7.04
CA CYS A 299 -22.39 7.46 -8.36
C CYS A 299 -22.65 5.97 -8.59
N MET A 300 -22.54 5.15 -7.55
CA MET A 300 -22.67 3.69 -7.58
C MET A 300 -24.02 3.18 -7.05
N LYS A 301 -24.98 4.03 -6.72
CA LYS A 301 -26.29 3.66 -6.14
C LYS A 301 -27.00 2.50 -6.88
N LYS A 302 -26.88 2.45 -8.22
CA LYS A 302 -27.48 1.37 -9.03
C LYS A 302 -26.64 0.10 -9.06
N VAL A 303 -25.38 0.18 -8.69
CA VAL A 303 -24.41 -0.92 -8.72
C VAL A 303 -24.31 -1.61 -7.37
N LEU A 304 -24.41 -0.83 -6.27
CA LEU A 304 -24.29 -1.33 -4.89
C LEU A 304 -25.56 -2.09 -4.46
N ARG A 305 -25.69 -3.31 -4.95
CA ARG A 305 -26.79 -4.23 -4.64
C ARG A 305 -26.30 -5.67 -4.76
N ASP A 306 -27.04 -6.62 -4.23
CA ASP A 306 -26.73 -8.04 -4.34
C ASP A 306 -26.56 -8.45 -5.81
N GLY A 307 -25.52 -9.22 -6.10
CA GLY A 307 -25.13 -9.60 -7.46
C GLY A 307 -24.53 -8.47 -8.27
N SER A 308 -23.90 -7.51 -7.60
CA SER A 308 -23.16 -6.43 -8.25
C SER A 308 -22.05 -6.94 -9.16
N ILE A 309 -21.83 -6.24 -10.26
CA ILE A 309 -20.66 -6.46 -11.14
C ILE A 309 -19.33 -6.30 -10.35
N LEU A 310 -19.33 -5.55 -9.24
CA LEU A 310 -18.17 -5.38 -8.37
C LEU A 310 -17.80 -6.63 -7.57
N GLU A 311 -18.72 -7.60 -7.45
CA GLU A 311 -18.50 -8.88 -6.75
C GLU A 311 -17.74 -9.91 -7.59
N PHE A 312 -17.46 -9.64 -8.87
CA PHE A 312 -16.65 -10.56 -9.67
C PHE A 312 -15.26 -10.75 -9.08
N MET A 313 -14.87 -12.01 -8.92
CA MET A 313 -13.50 -12.38 -8.56
C MET A 313 -12.53 -11.83 -9.61
N LYS A 314 -11.38 -11.31 -9.17
CA LYS A 314 -10.35 -10.75 -10.07
C LYS A 314 -10.95 -9.75 -11.09
N LYS A 315 -11.90 -8.93 -10.65
CA LYS A 315 -12.67 -7.99 -11.50
C LYS A 315 -11.83 -7.13 -12.44
N ASN A 316 -10.61 -6.77 -12.04
CA ASN A 316 -9.71 -5.97 -12.87
C ASN A 316 -9.23 -6.69 -14.14
N TYR A 317 -9.44 -8.00 -14.25
CA TYR A 317 -9.01 -8.83 -15.39
C TYR A 317 -10.14 -9.73 -15.91
N ALA A 318 -11.37 -9.52 -15.44
CA ALA A 318 -12.50 -10.39 -15.75
C ALA A 318 -13.05 -10.14 -17.16
N PHE A 319 -12.98 -8.89 -17.63
CA PHE A 319 -13.75 -8.42 -18.78
C PHE A 319 -12.90 -8.09 -19.99
N SER A 320 -13.40 -8.48 -21.16
CA SER A 320 -12.85 -8.08 -22.46
C SER A 320 -13.94 -8.16 -23.53
N GLU A 321 -13.78 -7.38 -24.61
CA GLU A 321 -14.65 -7.43 -25.78
C GLU A 321 -13.86 -7.75 -27.04
N GLU A 322 -14.50 -8.34 -28.02
CA GLU A 322 -13.90 -8.62 -29.33
C GLU A 322 -13.95 -7.37 -30.21
N THR A 323 -12.81 -7.02 -30.75
CA THR A 323 -12.66 -5.90 -31.68
C THR A 323 -12.96 -6.33 -33.12
N PRO A 324 -13.29 -5.40 -34.04
CA PRO A 324 -13.61 -5.72 -35.44
C PRO A 324 -12.50 -6.49 -36.17
N ASP A 325 -11.27 -6.41 -35.73
CA ASP A 325 -10.11 -7.15 -36.29
C ASP A 325 -9.91 -8.53 -35.65
N GLY A 326 -10.84 -8.98 -34.82
CA GLY A 326 -10.83 -10.31 -34.19
C GLY A 326 -9.90 -10.45 -32.99
N LYS A 327 -9.35 -9.36 -32.48
CA LYS A 327 -8.62 -9.32 -31.21
C LYS A 327 -9.60 -9.12 -30.05
N ARG A 328 -9.08 -9.21 -28.83
CA ARG A 328 -9.85 -8.88 -27.63
C ARG A 328 -9.15 -7.78 -26.86
N ASP A 329 -9.87 -6.68 -26.65
CA ASP A 329 -9.42 -5.60 -25.80
C ASP A 329 -9.99 -5.76 -24.39
N ARG A 330 -9.16 -5.43 -23.40
CA ARG A 330 -9.56 -5.45 -22.00
C ARG A 330 -10.55 -4.32 -21.74
N LEU A 331 -11.59 -4.64 -20.95
CA LEU A 331 -12.52 -3.67 -20.40
C LEU A 331 -12.34 -3.56 -18.89
N THR A 332 -12.46 -2.36 -18.38
CA THR A 332 -12.58 -2.11 -16.94
C THR A 332 -14.01 -2.31 -16.46
N VAL A 333 -14.18 -2.58 -15.18
CA VAL A 333 -15.51 -2.66 -14.57
C VAL A 333 -16.27 -1.33 -14.69
N TYR A 334 -15.56 -0.20 -14.64
CA TYR A 334 -16.17 1.14 -14.75
C TYR A 334 -16.67 1.45 -16.16
N GLU A 335 -15.97 0.99 -17.20
CA GLU A 335 -16.48 1.08 -18.59
C GLU A 335 -17.79 0.32 -18.74
N LEU A 336 -17.90 -0.87 -18.16
CA LEU A 336 -19.16 -1.64 -18.18
C LEU A 336 -20.26 -0.95 -17.39
N ILE A 337 -19.97 -0.39 -16.21
CA ILE A 337 -20.94 0.38 -15.44
C ILE A 337 -21.44 1.61 -16.24
N ASN A 338 -20.55 2.31 -16.92
CA ASN A 338 -20.90 3.43 -17.79
C ASN A 338 -21.79 3.02 -18.97
N ARG A 339 -21.61 1.77 -19.46
CA ARG A 339 -22.47 1.14 -20.46
C ARG A 339 -23.76 0.55 -19.85
N ARG A 340 -24.02 0.79 -18.55
CA ARG A 340 -25.20 0.35 -17.78
C ARG A 340 -25.27 -1.15 -17.47
N TYR A 341 -24.14 -1.82 -17.43
CA TYR A 341 -24.03 -3.17 -16.90
C TYR A 341 -23.72 -3.08 -15.40
N TYR A 342 -24.66 -3.46 -14.56
CA TYR A 342 -24.58 -3.25 -13.10
C TYR A 342 -24.48 -4.55 -12.30
N THR A 343 -24.90 -5.67 -12.90
CA THR A 343 -25.01 -6.96 -12.21
C THR A 343 -24.34 -8.08 -12.97
N ILE A 344 -24.01 -9.14 -12.22
CA ILE A 344 -23.29 -10.32 -12.71
C ILE A 344 -24.02 -10.94 -13.92
N ASP A 345 -25.35 -11.09 -13.86
CA ASP A 345 -26.17 -11.69 -14.91
C ASP A 345 -26.10 -10.97 -16.26
N GLN A 346 -25.73 -9.68 -16.27
CA GLN A 346 -25.61 -8.88 -17.47
C GLN A 346 -24.28 -9.05 -18.21
N CYS A 347 -23.28 -9.71 -17.60
CA CYS A 347 -21.89 -9.60 -18.06
C CYS A 347 -21.36 -10.82 -18.83
N ARG A 348 -22.18 -11.82 -19.17
CA ARG A 348 -21.73 -13.10 -19.75
C ARG A 348 -20.82 -12.93 -20.97
N ASP A 349 -21.16 -12.05 -21.88
CA ASP A 349 -20.46 -11.88 -23.17
C ASP A 349 -19.07 -11.27 -23.04
N PHE A 350 -18.80 -10.60 -21.91
CA PHE A 350 -17.50 -9.99 -21.62
C PHE A 350 -16.54 -10.91 -20.87
N LEU A 351 -17.01 -12.07 -20.39
CA LEU A 351 -16.23 -12.98 -19.57
C LEU A 351 -15.44 -13.98 -20.42
N THR A 352 -14.15 -14.09 -20.11
CA THR A 352 -13.24 -15.06 -20.77
C THR A 352 -12.53 -15.98 -19.81
N LYS A 353 -12.50 -15.65 -18.52
CA LYS A 353 -11.84 -16.46 -17.49
C LYS A 353 -12.81 -17.50 -16.95
N ASN A 354 -12.34 -18.75 -16.85
CA ASN A 354 -13.16 -19.88 -16.37
C ASN A 354 -13.77 -19.62 -14.99
N ASP A 355 -12.99 -19.05 -14.06
CA ASP A 355 -13.48 -18.72 -12.71
C ASP A 355 -14.65 -17.74 -12.75
N ASN A 356 -14.55 -16.70 -13.57
CA ASN A 356 -15.60 -15.69 -13.72
C ASN A 356 -16.83 -16.22 -14.45
N ILE A 357 -16.64 -17.11 -15.44
CA ILE A 357 -17.74 -17.80 -16.12
C ILE A 357 -18.46 -18.72 -15.13
N MET A 358 -17.73 -19.48 -14.33
CA MET A 358 -18.29 -20.35 -13.29
C MET A 358 -19.05 -19.52 -12.23
N GLN A 359 -18.49 -18.40 -11.79
CA GLN A 359 -19.18 -17.48 -10.86
C GLN A 359 -20.50 -16.95 -11.47
N TYR A 360 -20.48 -16.55 -12.73
CA TYR A 360 -21.69 -16.15 -13.47
C TYR A 360 -22.73 -17.27 -13.48
N GLU A 361 -22.34 -18.49 -13.85
CA GLU A 361 -23.25 -19.65 -13.93
C GLU A 361 -23.84 -20.01 -12.56
N CYS A 362 -23.03 -19.94 -11.51
CA CYS A 362 -23.49 -20.14 -10.14
C CYS A 362 -24.52 -19.10 -9.74
N TYR A 363 -24.25 -17.83 -10.01
CA TYR A 363 -25.16 -16.73 -9.69
C TYR A 363 -26.49 -16.86 -10.44
N VAL A 364 -26.46 -17.00 -11.76
CA VAL A 364 -27.68 -17.07 -12.60
C VAL A 364 -28.54 -18.30 -12.27
N ASN A 365 -27.92 -19.43 -11.92
CA ASN A 365 -28.64 -20.66 -11.57
C ASN A 365 -28.93 -20.78 -10.07
N ASN A 366 -28.60 -19.77 -9.26
CA ASN A 366 -28.71 -19.81 -7.79
C ASN A 366 -28.08 -21.08 -7.19
N LYS A 367 -26.84 -21.38 -7.61
CA LYS A 367 -26.10 -22.56 -7.18
C LYS A 367 -24.83 -22.17 -6.46
N VAL A 368 -24.45 -23.00 -5.50
CA VAL A 368 -23.14 -22.94 -4.85
C VAL A 368 -22.20 -23.93 -5.53
N TYR A 369 -21.02 -23.49 -5.91
CA TYR A 369 -19.96 -24.35 -6.38
C TYR A 369 -19.04 -24.79 -5.23
N ILE A 370 -18.90 -26.08 -5.04
CA ILE A 370 -18.00 -26.69 -4.04
C ILE A 370 -17.34 -27.90 -4.69
N ASP A 371 -16.03 -27.85 -4.87
CA ASP A 371 -15.22 -29.00 -5.30
C ASP A 371 -14.90 -29.89 -4.10
N LYS A 372 -15.87 -30.75 -3.75
CA LYS A 372 -15.77 -31.62 -2.58
C LYS A 372 -14.60 -32.59 -2.64
N GLU A 373 -14.24 -33.07 -3.83
CA GLU A 373 -13.18 -34.07 -3.99
C GLU A 373 -11.80 -33.39 -3.80
N ARG A 374 -11.59 -32.23 -4.35
CA ARG A 374 -10.36 -31.45 -4.10
C ARG A 374 -10.23 -31.08 -2.63
N ILE A 375 -11.29 -30.54 -2.02
CA ILE A 375 -11.29 -30.20 -0.59
C ILE A 375 -10.94 -31.42 0.27
N LYS A 376 -11.58 -32.56 0.04
CA LYS A 376 -11.27 -33.79 0.77
C LYS A 376 -9.80 -34.22 0.58
N LEU A 377 -9.26 -34.06 -0.63
CA LEU A 377 -7.87 -34.40 -0.91
C LEU A 377 -6.92 -33.50 -0.08
N ALA A 378 -7.14 -32.19 -0.08
CA ALA A 378 -6.34 -31.26 0.69
C ALA A 378 -6.45 -31.49 2.21
N LEU A 379 -7.66 -31.73 2.72
CA LEU A 379 -7.87 -32.00 4.15
C LEU A 379 -7.21 -33.30 4.64
N LYS A 380 -6.87 -34.26 3.75
CA LYS A 380 -6.12 -35.46 4.12
C LYS A 380 -4.65 -35.18 4.46
N GLU A 381 -4.12 -34.04 4.05
CA GLU A 381 -2.75 -33.63 4.38
C GLU A 381 -2.63 -33.12 5.83
N ILE A 382 -3.75 -32.81 6.49
CA ILE A 382 -3.77 -32.37 7.88
C ILE A 382 -3.24 -33.48 8.80
N ARG A 383 -2.34 -33.12 9.68
CA ARG A 383 -1.73 -33.97 10.71
C ARG A 383 -2.10 -33.46 12.11
N TYR A 384 -2.46 -34.38 12.98
CA TYR A 384 -2.73 -34.08 14.38
C TYR A 384 -1.47 -34.26 15.26
N PRO A 385 -1.34 -33.45 16.31
CA PRO A 385 -2.22 -32.34 16.72
C PRO A 385 -2.23 -31.19 15.70
N ILE A 386 -3.36 -30.46 15.64
CA ILE A 386 -3.45 -29.21 14.90
C ILE A 386 -3.24 -28.07 15.86
N PHE A 387 -2.31 -27.17 15.54
CA PHE A 387 -2.04 -25.94 16.23
C PHE A 387 -2.66 -24.79 15.43
N HIS A 388 -3.86 -24.35 15.83
CA HIS A 388 -4.54 -23.21 15.21
C HIS A 388 -3.91 -21.92 15.70
N LEU A 389 -3.06 -21.31 14.88
CA LEU A 389 -2.27 -20.15 15.22
C LEU A 389 -2.81 -18.88 14.56
N ASP A 390 -2.88 -17.81 15.33
CA ASP A 390 -3.20 -16.47 14.87
C ASP A 390 -2.28 -15.46 15.54
N PHE A 391 -1.71 -14.52 14.76
CA PHE A 391 -0.79 -13.50 15.23
C PHE A 391 -1.40 -12.11 15.11
N GLU A 392 -1.11 -11.27 16.11
CA GLU A 392 -1.37 -9.84 16.04
C GLU A 392 -0.05 -9.05 16.05
N SER A 393 0.03 -8.07 15.17
CA SER A 393 1.21 -7.22 15.04
C SER A 393 0.84 -5.74 14.90
N TYR A 394 1.79 -4.90 15.22
CA TYR A 394 1.69 -3.46 15.05
C TYR A 394 2.81 -2.96 14.16
N ASN A 395 2.45 -2.30 13.06
CA ASN A 395 3.39 -1.61 12.19
C ASN A 395 3.45 -0.12 12.54
N CYS A 396 4.64 0.36 12.82
CA CYS A 396 4.87 1.77 13.14
C CYS A 396 5.77 2.42 12.09
N PRO A 397 5.44 3.63 11.61
CA PRO A 397 6.34 4.40 10.74
C PRO A 397 7.74 4.52 11.32
N LEU A 398 7.83 4.82 12.61
CA LEU A 398 9.09 4.93 13.33
C LEU A 398 9.41 3.62 14.06
N PRO A 399 10.56 3.00 13.82
CA PRO A 399 10.97 1.79 14.52
C PRO A 399 11.13 2.06 16.01
N ARG A 400 10.64 1.13 16.84
CA ARG A 400 10.57 1.27 18.31
C ARG A 400 11.58 0.41 19.03
N PHE A 401 11.92 -0.74 18.46
CA PHE A 401 12.78 -1.74 19.09
C PHE A 401 14.02 -2.00 18.25
N LYS A 402 15.10 -2.39 18.92
CA LYS A 402 16.36 -2.68 18.26
C LYS A 402 16.19 -3.64 17.08
N GLY A 403 16.79 -3.27 15.94
CA GLY A 403 16.76 -4.03 14.70
C GLY A 403 15.49 -3.82 13.85
N GLU A 404 14.47 -3.15 14.34
CA GLU A 404 13.30 -2.82 13.53
C GLU A 404 13.61 -1.83 12.43
N ARG A 405 12.87 -1.96 11.34
CA ARG A 405 12.84 -1.01 10.21
C ARG A 405 11.55 -0.19 10.23
N PRO A 406 11.50 0.95 9.54
CA PRO A 406 10.26 1.67 9.33
C PRO A 406 9.16 0.76 8.77
N TYR A 407 7.97 0.81 9.37
CA TYR A 407 6.80 -0.02 9.05
C TYR A 407 6.99 -1.53 9.20
N GLU A 408 7.99 -1.99 9.93
CA GLU A 408 8.11 -3.41 10.23
C GLU A 408 6.99 -3.87 11.17
N GLN A 409 6.43 -5.04 10.86
CA GLN A 409 5.35 -5.64 11.66
C GLN A 409 5.92 -6.24 12.94
N SER A 410 5.69 -5.58 14.06
CA SER A 410 6.17 -6.04 15.37
C SER A 410 5.10 -6.86 16.06
N LEU A 411 5.36 -8.14 16.25
CA LEU A 411 4.44 -9.04 16.97
C LEU A 411 4.33 -8.65 18.44
N PHE A 412 3.09 -8.59 18.93
CA PHE A 412 2.79 -8.33 20.34
C PHE A 412 1.84 -9.34 20.96
N GLN A 413 1.18 -10.17 20.13
CA GLN A 413 0.22 -11.17 20.58
C GLN A 413 0.23 -12.39 19.67
N TYR A 414 -0.03 -13.57 20.23
CA TYR A 414 -0.60 -14.70 19.51
C TYR A 414 -1.73 -15.34 20.31
N SER A 415 -2.64 -16.00 19.58
CA SER A 415 -3.64 -16.92 20.10
C SER A 415 -3.41 -18.30 19.48
N LEU A 416 -3.43 -19.33 20.29
CA LEU A 416 -3.16 -20.71 19.88
C LEU A 416 -4.18 -21.67 20.49
N HIS A 417 -4.91 -22.41 19.66
CA HIS A 417 -5.74 -23.52 20.12
C HIS A 417 -5.19 -24.85 19.61
N VAL A 418 -5.12 -25.85 20.48
CA VAL A 418 -4.59 -27.18 20.12
C VAL A 418 -5.71 -28.19 20.03
N GLU A 419 -5.93 -28.72 18.80
CA GLU A 419 -6.85 -29.83 18.54
C GLU A 419 -6.06 -31.14 18.47
N ASN A 420 -6.19 -31.95 19.49
CA ASN A 420 -5.40 -33.19 19.60
C ASN A 420 -5.88 -34.28 18.65
N ARG A 421 -7.19 -34.38 18.39
CA ARG A 421 -7.85 -35.27 17.45
C ARG A 421 -9.09 -34.59 16.87
N PRO A 422 -9.67 -35.10 15.77
CA PRO A 422 -10.84 -34.52 15.15
C PRO A 422 -11.95 -34.17 16.15
N GLY A 423 -12.25 -32.90 16.33
CA GLY A 423 -13.26 -32.39 17.25
C GLY A 423 -12.87 -32.38 18.74
N GLU A 424 -11.65 -32.75 19.11
CA GLU A 424 -11.14 -32.72 20.47
C GLU A 424 -10.31 -31.45 20.73
N CYS A 425 -10.98 -30.31 20.78
CA CYS A 425 -10.41 -29.03 21.17
C CYS A 425 -11.24 -28.42 22.30
N ASP A 426 -10.70 -28.41 23.52
CA ASP A 426 -11.28 -27.67 24.63
C ASP A 426 -10.81 -26.20 24.50
N LEU A 427 -11.75 -25.29 24.30
CA LEU A 427 -11.44 -23.88 24.07
C LEU A 427 -10.83 -23.14 25.28
N VAL A 428 -10.80 -23.78 26.44
CA VAL A 428 -10.17 -23.23 27.65
C VAL A 428 -8.90 -24.02 28.01
N ALA A 429 -8.99 -25.35 28.09
CA ALA A 429 -7.87 -26.18 28.51
C ALA A 429 -6.78 -26.35 27.42
N ASN A 430 -7.16 -26.21 26.14
CA ASN A 430 -6.25 -26.32 25.00
C ASN A 430 -5.97 -24.94 24.36
N HIS A 431 -6.20 -23.84 25.09
CA HIS A 431 -5.91 -22.48 24.66
C HIS A 431 -4.60 -22.01 25.30
N TYR A 432 -3.71 -21.49 24.47
CA TYR A 432 -2.46 -20.86 24.84
C TYR A 432 -2.43 -19.47 24.21
N GLU A 433 -1.90 -18.48 24.92
CA GLU A 433 -1.84 -17.12 24.41
C GLU A 433 -0.63 -16.38 24.95
N PHE A 434 -0.17 -15.41 24.21
CA PHE A 434 0.75 -14.38 24.67
C PHE A 434 0.19 -13.01 24.33
N LEU A 435 0.28 -12.08 25.25
CA LEU A 435 -0.03 -10.66 25.05
C LEU A 435 1.03 -9.83 25.75
N ALA A 436 1.73 -8.97 25.00
CA ALA A 436 2.66 -7.99 25.55
C ALA A 436 1.91 -7.05 26.50
N LYS A 437 2.39 -6.94 27.76
CA LYS A 437 1.69 -6.22 28.83
C LYS A 437 2.12 -4.75 28.97
N ASP A 438 3.16 -4.36 28.25
CA ASP A 438 3.77 -3.04 28.31
C ASP A 438 4.39 -2.64 26.96
N HIS A 439 5.02 -1.48 26.92
CA HIS A 439 5.66 -0.94 25.71
C HIS A 439 7.11 -1.38 25.48
N HIS A 440 7.61 -2.34 26.28
CA HIS A 440 8.95 -2.89 26.07
C HIS A 440 8.95 -3.95 24.99
N ASP A 441 10.13 -4.21 24.42
CA ASP A 441 10.30 -5.30 23.45
C ASP A 441 10.09 -6.66 24.13
N ARG A 442 8.95 -7.28 23.85
CA ARG A 442 8.56 -8.59 24.37
C ARG A 442 8.62 -9.70 23.32
N ARG A 443 9.20 -9.41 22.15
CA ARG A 443 9.28 -10.38 21.05
C ARG A 443 10.11 -11.62 21.42
N LEU A 444 11.14 -11.48 22.25
CA LEU A 444 11.91 -12.63 22.73
C LEU A 444 11.06 -13.54 23.62
N GLU A 445 10.35 -12.97 24.59
CA GLU A 445 9.48 -13.72 25.49
C GLU A 445 8.35 -14.41 24.72
N LEU A 446 7.74 -13.70 23.74
CA LEU A 446 6.73 -14.25 22.84
C LEU A 446 7.31 -15.44 22.06
N THR A 447 8.52 -15.31 21.52
CA THR A 447 9.18 -16.36 20.75
C THR A 447 9.44 -17.62 21.58
N GLU A 448 9.96 -17.46 22.81
CA GLU A 448 10.25 -18.55 23.72
C GLU A 448 8.97 -19.30 24.12
N GLN A 449 7.91 -18.55 24.43
CA GLN A 449 6.63 -19.15 24.78
C GLN A 449 5.97 -19.85 23.58
N LEU A 450 5.97 -19.23 22.39
CA LEU A 450 5.43 -19.82 21.17
C LEU A 450 6.07 -21.18 20.84
N ILE A 451 7.41 -21.26 20.93
CA ILE A 451 8.16 -22.50 20.72
C ILE A 451 7.83 -23.56 21.77
N HIS A 452 7.59 -23.14 23.00
CA HIS A 452 7.16 -24.04 24.06
C HIS A 452 5.74 -24.60 23.81
N ASP A 453 4.83 -23.75 23.33
CA ASP A 453 3.41 -24.10 23.18
C ASP A 453 3.14 -24.90 21.89
N ILE A 454 3.98 -24.77 20.86
CA ILE A 454 3.90 -25.55 19.61
C ILE A 454 4.92 -26.71 19.64
N ASP A 455 4.53 -27.84 20.24
CA ASP A 455 5.38 -29.04 20.29
C ASP A 455 5.11 -29.97 19.10
N LEU A 456 5.97 -29.88 18.09
CA LEU A 456 5.92 -30.69 16.86
C LEU A 456 6.76 -31.98 16.92
N LYS A 457 7.29 -32.39 18.10
CA LYS A 457 8.15 -33.58 18.23
C LYS A 457 7.47 -34.87 17.78
N ASN A 458 6.16 -34.94 17.93
CA ASN A 458 5.36 -36.12 17.52
C ASN A 458 4.62 -35.90 16.19
N GLY A 459 5.03 -34.90 15.42
CA GLY A 459 4.33 -34.44 14.23
C GLY A 459 3.24 -33.42 14.56
N GLY A 460 2.36 -33.17 13.59
CA GLY A 460 1.30 -32.20 13.69
C GLY A 460 1.34 -31.21 12.53
N CYS A 461 0.44 -30.25 12.52
CA CYS A 461 0.50 -29.11 11.61
C CYS A 461 0.08 -27.80 12.32
N VAL A 462 0.60 -26.69 11.84
CA VAL A 462 0.25 -25.36 12.29
C VAL A 462 -0.75 -24.78 11.29
N MET A 463 -2.01 -24.73 11.69
CA MET A 463 -3.09 -24.26 10.82
C MET A 463 -3.26 -22.75 10.96
N VAL A 464 -3.25 -22.10 9.82
CA VAL A 464 -3.42 -20.65 9.68
C VAL A 464 -4.44 -20.33 8.58
N TYR A 465 -4.89 -19.08 8.53
CA TYR A 465 -5.71 -18.56 7.44
C TYR A 465 -4.98 -17.43 6.75
N ASN A 466 -4.49 -17.64 5.51
CA ASN A 466 -3.58 -16.76 4.77
C ASN A 466 -2.13 -16.83 5.30
N LYS A 467 -1.47 -17.94 5.05
CA LYS A 467 -0.12 -18.28 5.56
C LYS A 467 0.98 -17.26 5.29
N SER A 468 0.78 -16.33 4.35
CA SER A 468 1.82 -15.36 4.00
C SER A 468 2.17 -14.45 5.17
N PHE A 469 1.19 -14.08 5.99
CA PHE A 469 1.41 -13.24 7.17
C PHE A 469 2.19 -14.02 8.25
N GLU A 470 1.68 -15.15 8.72
CA GLU A 470 2.29 -15.93 9.79
C GLU A 470 3.69 -16.44 9.40
N LYS A 471 3.86 -16.93 8.18
CA LYS A 471 5.17 -17.39 7.69
C LYS A 471 6.21 -16.27 7.67
N THR A 472 5.80 -15.07 7.28
CA THR A 472 6.69 -13.90 7.27
C THR A 472 7.07 -13.52 8.70
N ARG A 473 6.11 -13.48 9.62
CA ARG A 473 6.37 -13.17 11.04
C ARG A 473 7.31 -14.19 11.69
N LEU A 474 7.11 -15.50 11.45
CA LEU A 474 8.01 -16.55 11.94
C LEU A 474 9.43 -16.38 11.37
N HIS A 475 9.55 -16.03 10.09
CA HIS A 475 10.84 -15.78 9.47
C HIS A 475 11.56 -14.55 10.06
N GLU A 476 10.83 -13.47 10.32
CA GLU A 476 11.37 -12.28 10.97
C GLU A 476 11.82 -12.56 12.41
N LEU A 477 11.03 -13.30 13.19
CA LEU A 477 11.46 -13.73 14.52
C LEU A 477 12.75 -14.58 14.46
N ALA A 478 12.87 -15.44 13.46
CA ALA A 478 14.09 -16.23 13.24
C ALA A 478 15.32 -15.37 12.90
N ALA A 479 15.09 -14.24 12.20
CA ALA A 479 16.14 -13.25 11.91
C ALA A 479 16.53 -12.44 13.16
N PHE A 480 15.54 -11.99 13.95
CA PHE A 480 15.77 -11.26 15.20
C PHE A 480 16.43 -12.13 16.28
N PHE A 481 16.08 -13.41 16.34
CA PHE A 481 16.53 -14.34 17.36
C PHE A 481 17.17 -15.60 16.77
N PRO A 482 18.39 -15.50 16.19
CA PRO A 482 19.03 -16.62 15.47
C PRO A 482 19.22 -17.90 16.32
N LYS A 483 19.25 -17.76 17.66
CA LYS A 483 19.28 -18.88 18.60
C LYS A 483 18.09 -19.84 18.44
N TYR A 484 16.92 -19.31 18.05
CA TYR A 484 15.67 -20.04 17.90
C TYR A 484 15.29 -20.31 16.44
N LYS A 485 16.19 -19.99 15.52
CA LYS A 485 15.94 -20.11 14.07
C LYS A 485 15.48 -21.53 13.69
N LYS A 486 16.09 -22.56 14.24
CA LYS A 486 15.77 -23.95 13.92
C LYS A 486 14.35 -24.34 14.32
N GLU A 487 13.92 -23.91 15.50
CA GLU A 487 12.59 -24.19 16.02
C GLU A 487 11.53 -23.41 15.25
N LEU A 488 11.80 -22.13 14.95
CA LEU A 488 10.89 -21.29 14.16
C LEU A 488 10.79 -21.74 12.71
N ASP A 489 11.89 -22.14 12.08
CA ASP A 489 11.88 -22.73 10.73
C ASP A 489 11.06 -24.03 10.72
N ASN A 490 11.19 -24.87 11.76
CA ASN A 490 10.39 -26.09 11.88
C ASN A 490 8.89 -25.80 12.01
N ILE A 491 8.50 -24.78 12.80
CA ILE A 491 7.09 -24.33 12.87
C ILE A 491 6.64 -23.87 11.48
N ASN A 492 7.45 -23.07 10.80
CA ASN A 492 7.15 -22.51 9.49
C ASN A 492 6.99 -23.57 8.38
N GLU A 493 7.76 -24.67 8.45
CA GLU A 493 7.66 -25.81 7.53
C GLU A 493 6.36 -26.60 7.71
N HIS A 494 5.78 -26.59 8.93
CA HIS A 494 4.55 -27.30 9.27
C HIS A 494 3.29 -26.45 9.11
N VAL A 495 3.41 -25.22 8.57
CA VAL A 495 2.26 -24.35 8.32
C VAL A 495 1.37 -24.92 7.22
N PHE A 496 0.09 -25.09 7.54
CA PHE A 496 -0.98 -25.48 6.63
C PHE A 496 -1.96 -24.33 6.49
N ASP A 497 -2.20 -23.87 5.26
CA ASP A 497 -3.07 -22.73 4.97
C ASP A 497 -4.48 -23.19 4.59
N LEU A 498 -5.44 -22.91 5.45
CA LEU A 498 -6.84 -23.24 5.19
C LEU A 498 -7.42 -22.41 4.03
N LEU A 499 -6.94 -21.18 3.82
CA LEU A 499 -7.38 -20.35 2.69
C LEU A 499 -7.04 -21.01 1.34
N GLU A 500 -5.88 -21.65 1.21
CA GLU A 500 -5.49 -22.33 -0.03
C GLU A 500 -6.42 -23.49 -0.39
N VAL A 501 -6.96 -24.17 0.61
CA VAL A 501 -7.98 -25.22 0.41
C VAL A 501 -9.27 -24.62 -0.15
N LEU A 502 -9.70 -23.48 0.42
CA LEU A 502 -10.98 -22.85 0.09
C LEU A 502 -10.93 -22.07 -1.23
N ASN A 503 -9.83 -21.39 -1.52
CA ASN A 503 -9.69 -20.61 -2.76
C ASN A 503 -9.22 -21.44 -3.95
N GLY A 504 -8.96 -22.73 -3.77
CA GLY A 504 -8.56 -23.65 -4.83
C GLY A 504 -7.15 -23.38 -5.36
N SER A 505 -6.21 -22.94 -4.50
CA SER A 505 -4.83 -22.64 -4.89
C SER A 505 -4.21 -23.77 -5.71
N SER A 506 -3.74 -23.44 -6.92
CA SER A 506 -3.08 -24.42 -7.80
C SER A 506 -1.79 -24.95 -7.16
N ALA A 507 -1.04 -24.10 -6.43
CA ALA A 507 0.21 -24.51 -5.79
C ALA A 507 0.00 -25.62 -4.76
N LEU A 508 -1.00 -25.51 -3.87
CA LEU A 508 -1.33 -26.56 -2.92
C LEU A 508 -1.65 -27.89 -3.61
N TYR A 509 -2.47 -27.86 -4.65
CA TYR A 509 -2.90 -29.07 -5.34
C TYR A 509 -1.79 -29.67 -6.21
N ASP A 510 -0.92 -28.86 -6.78
CA ASP A 510 0.26 -29.33 -7.50
C ASP A 510 1.25 -30.01 -6.56
N ASP A 511 1.45 -29.50 -5.35
CA ASP A 511 2.30 -30.11 -4.32
C ASP A 511 1.73 -31.48 -3.88
N ILE A 512 0.42 -31.56 -3.64
CA ILE A 512 -0.26 -32.81 -3.29
C ILE A 512 -0.12 -33.85 -4.41
N LEU A 513 -0.31 -33.44 -5.68
CA LEU A 513 -0.16 -34.33 -6.83
C LEU A 513 1.29 -34.79 -7.01
N ASN A 514 2.26 -33.87 -6.85
CA ASN A 514 3.68 -34.21 -6.95
C ASN A 514 4.15 -35.16 -5.85
N THR A 515 3.59 -35.04 -4.64
CA THR A 515 3.86 -35.98 -3.55
C THR A 515 3.33 -37.37 -3.87
N LYS A 516 2.10 -37.48 -4.39
CA LYS A 516 1.48 -38.78 -4.78
C LYS A 516 2.13 -39.42 -5.99
N LEU A 517 2.77 -38.68 -6.86
CA LEU A 517 3.54 -39.24 -7.99
C LEU A 517 4.90 -39.78 -7.57
N LYS A 518 5.36 -39.45 -6.35
CA LYS A 518 6.61 -39.98 -5.76
C LYS A 518 6.41 -41.18 -4.86
N GLU A 519 5.18 -41.43 -4.41
CA GLU A 519 4.73 -42.68 -3.74
C GLU A 519 4.28 -43.71 -4.78
#